data_295f4b55faa97b325a73fffa59dc954f
#
_entry.id   295f4b55faa97b325a73fffa59dc954f
#
_cell.length_a   1.000
_cell.length_b   1.000
_cell.length_c   1.000
_cell.angle_alpha   90.00
_cell.angle_beta   90.00
_cell.angle_gamma   90.00
#
_symmetry.space_group_name_H-M   'P 1'
#
loop_
_entity.id
_entity.type
_entity.pdbx_description
1 polymer ?
#
loop_
_entity_poly.entity_id
_entity_poly.type
_entity_poly.pdbx_seq_one_letter_code
_entity_poly.pdbx_strand_id
1 'polypeptide(L)'
;MLKRLVYASVLLVPTLFIGCHKVETAFEDDLEKVQVVASIDPINEFAKIIGGEEIGTTTMVKSGVEPHDYEPTSKDLSNLNDSQLFLYNGLGMEDWADKIIDSINDTDIVIVNTSDNVNVINNSDNDEHGKTDPHIWLSLEECKTQALNIKNSLQEIDGENSKCYEENYNAFILEVDTLYEEYKEKFDTLENKNFVTSHAAFGYLCRDFGLTQVSIEDLFGESEVTPSTLADLVDFCKNNNVKTVFMPEVASEKLSETLAKEVSAKVVEIYSLETMPEGLSYIDAMRKNLDIIYENLSN
;
A
#
# COMPACT_ATOMS: atom_id res chain seq x y z
N MET A 1 54.85 -73.21 -34.89
CA MET A 1 55.12 -71.85 -34.40
C MET A 1 53.78 -71.24 -33.90
N LEU A 2 53.53 -71.31 -32.60
CA LEU A 2 52.27 -70.87 -32.00
C LEU A 2 52.53 -69.55 -31.31
N LYS A 3 51.92 -68.43 -31.83
CA LYS A 3 52.00 -67.12 -31.20
C LYS A 3 50.89 -67.01 -30.09
N ARG A 4 51.34 -66.89 -28.85
CA ARG A 4 50.45 -66.62 -27.70
C ARG A 4 50.08 -65.13 -27.71
N LEU A 5 48.79 -64.84 -27.85
CA LEU A 5 48.22 -63.51 -27.57
C LEU A 5 47.98 -63.38 -26.06
N VAL A 6 48.59 -62.37 -25.46
CA VAL A 6 48.33 -61.97 -24.07
C VAL A 6 47.27 -60.89 -24.09
N TYR A 7 46.08 -61.16 -23.54
CA TYR A 7 45.08 -60.19 -23.32
C TYR A 7 45.35 -59.48 -21.98
N ALA A 8 45.64 -58.19 -22.03
CA ALA A 8 45.73 -57.38 -20.89
C ALA A 8 44.29 -56.80 -20.59
N SER A 9 43.68 -57.31 -19.54
CA SER A 9 42.40 -56.75 -19.03
C SER A 9 42.67 -55.48 -18.25
N VAL A 10 42.28 -54.34 -18.82
CA VAL A 10 42.26 -53.07 -18.11
C VAL A 10 40.96 -53.00 -17.27
N LEU A 11 41.08 -53.08 -15.95
CA LEU A 11 40.00 -52.82 -15.02
C LEU A 11 39.77 -51.30 -14.92
N LEU A 12 38.67 -50.83 -15.51
CA LEU A 12 38.19 -49.46 -15.33
C LEU A 12 37.44 -49.40 -13.99
N VAL A 13 38.03 -48.74 -13.00
CA VAL A 13 37.36 -48.41 -11.73
C VAL A 13 36.58 -47.12 -11.95
N PRO A 14 35.25 -47.12 -11.83
CA PRO A 14 34.51 -45.87 -11.88
C PRO A 14 34.72 -45.12 -10.54
N THR A 15 35.44 -44.00 -10.57
CA THR A 15 35.46 -43.03 -9.49
C THR A 15 34.12 -42.32 -9.45
N LEU A 16 33.28 -42.73 -8.51
CA LEU A 16 32.11 -41.97 -8.10
C LEU A 16 32.59 -40.66 -7.44
N PHE A 17 32.57 -39.56 -8.19
CA PHE A 17 32.61 -38.23 -7.62
C PHE A 17 31.24 -37.97 -6.93
N ILE A 18 31.18 -38.19 -5.62
CA ILE A 18 30.13 -37.62 -4.79
C ILE A 18 30.45 -36.12 -4.71
N GLY A 19 29.95 -35.37 -5.68
CA GLY A 19 29.85 -33.92 -5.58
C GLY A 19 28.83 -33.63 -4.50
N CYS A 20 29.28 -33.22 -3.31
CA CYS A 20 28.43 -32.45 -2.41
C CYS A 20 28.03 -31.16 -3.15
N HIS A 21 26.90 -31.18 -3.82
CA HIS A 21 26.20 -29.96 -4.13
C HIS A 21 25.75 -29.39 -2.76
N LYS A 22 26.46 -28.39 -2.30
CA LYS A 22 25.83 -27.44 -1.37
C LYS A 22 24.64 -26.92 -2.16
N VAL A 23 23.45 -27.31 -1.75
CA VAL A 23 22.24 -26.56 -2.03
C VAL A 23 22.46 -25.27 -1.26
N GLU A 24 22.91 -24.23 -1.92
CA GLU A 24 22.78 -22.86 -1.43
C GLU A 24 21.27 -22.63 -1.32
N THR A 25 20.76 -22.84 -0.12
CA THR A 25 19.43 -22.39 0.24
C THR A 25 19.53 -20.87 0.28
N ALA A 26 18.77 -20.22 -0.60
CA ALA A 26 18.58 -18.77 -0.63
C ALA A 26 17.92 -18.22 0.66
N PHE A 27 18.00 -18.94 1.76
CA PHE A 27 17.35 -18.68 3.05
C PHE A 27 18.35 -18.43 4.20
N GLU A 28 19.67 -18.56 4.00
CA GLU A 28 20.62 -18.33 5.08
C GLU A 28 20.82 -16.84 5.39
N ASP A 29 20.57 -15.93 4.45
CA ASP A 29 20.65 -14.48 4.68
C ASP A 29 19.37 -13.89 5.35
N ASP A 30 18.25 -14.61 5.30
CA ASP A 30 16.94 -14.11 5.80
C ASP A 30 16.71 -14.40 7.30
N LEU A 31 17.49 -15.28 7.90
CA LEU A 31 17.32 -15.67 9.31
C LEU A 31 17.88 -14.62 10.31
N GLU A 32 18.69 -13.70 9.84
CA GLU A 32 19.25 -12.62 10.69
C GLU A 32 18.42 -11.32 10.60
N LYS A 33 17.49 -11.21 9.63
CA LYS A 33 16.68 -10.01 9.43
C LYS A 33 15.42 -10.02 10.29
N VAL A 34 15.01 -8.84 10.73
CA VAL A 34 13.69 -8.68 11.34
C VAL A 34 12.59 -8.98 10.33
N GLN A 35 11.72 -9.94 10.63
CA GLN A 35 10.59 -10.30 9.79
C GLN A 35 9.38 -9.43 10.15
N VAL A 36 8.89 -8.69 9.17
CA VAL A 36 7.78 -7.75 9.30
C VAL A 36 6.59 -8.24 8.47
N VAL A 37 5.43 -8.33 9.10
CA VAL A 37 4.16 -8.55 8.40
C VAL A 37 3.39 -7.24 8.39
N ALA A 38 3.01 -6.77 7.20
CA ALA A 38 2.14 -5.61 7.03
C ALA A 38 0.74 -6.05 6.59
N SER A 39 -0.29 -5.34 7.01
CA SER A 39 -1.67 -5.63 6.61
C SER A 39 -1.90 -5.39 5.13
N ILE A 40 -1.52 -4.21 4.64
CA ILE A 40 -1.76 -3.73 3.28
C ILE A 40 -0.46 -3.25 2.61
N ASP A 41 -0.49 -3.15 1.28
CA ASP A 41 0.68 -2.79 0.46
C ASP A 41 1.32 -1.45 0.81
N PRO A 42 0.60 -0.33 1.03
CA PRO A 42 1.24 0.95 1.36
C PRO A 42 2.03 0.89 2.67
N ILE A 43 1.53 0.17 3.68
CA ILE A 43 2.23 -0.02 4.95
C ILE A 43 3.49 -0.89 4.76
N ASN A 44 3.39 -1.93 3.93
CA ASN A 44 4.54 -2.74 3.55
C ASN A 44 5.61 -1.93 2.80
N GLU A 45 5.18 -1.03 1.93
CA GLU A 45 6.09 -0.14 1.19
C GLU A 45 6.83 0.82 2.14
N PHE A 46 6.12 1.42 3.11
CA PHE A 46 6.79 2.25 4.13
C PHE A 46 7.77 1.42 4.97
N ALA A 47 7.40 0.20 5.36
CA ALA A 47 8.32 -0.68 6.06
C ALA A 47 9.60 -0.95 5.25
N LYS A 48 9.48 -1.25 3.95
CA LYS A 48 10.63 -1.45 3.05
C LYS A 48 11.49 -0.21 2.92
N ILE A 49 10.87 0.96 2.76
CA ILE A 49 11.61 2.23 2.65
C ILE A 49 12.42 2.48 3.93
N ILE A 50 11.83 2.28 5.09
CA ILE A 50 12.46 2.55 6.38
C ILE A 50 13.46 1.45 6.76
N GLY A 51 13.06 0.17 6.60
CA GLY A 51 13.86 -0.98 7.01
C GLY A 51 15.02 -1.31 6.07
N GLY A 52 14.89 -0.98 4.77
CA GLY A 52 15.90 -1.27 3.76
C GLY A 52 16.26 -2.75 3.68
N GLU A 53 17.56 -3.02 3.65
CA GLU A 53 18.11 -4.39 3.56
C GLU A 53 18.09 -5.15 4.91
N GLU A 54 17.78 -4.45 6.02
CA GLU A 54 17.87 -5.03 7.38
C GLU A 54 16.61 -5.80 7.77
N ILE A 55 15.55 -5.72 6.98
CA ILE A 55 14.28 -6.42 7.26
C ILE A 55 13.85 -7.32 6.11
N GLY A 56 13.07 -8.35 6.44
CA GLY A 56 12.25 -9.10 5.49
C GLY A 56 10.78 -8.68 5.65
N THR A 57 10.04 -8.50 4.56
CA THR A 57 8.65 -8.07 4.65
C THR A 57 7.69 -8.98 3.92
N THR A 58 6.46 -9.08 4.45
CA THR A 58 5.34 -9.79 3.80
C THR A 58 4.07 -8.98 3.98
N THR A 59 3.26 -8.89 2.92
CA THR A 59 1.93 -8.27 2.99
C THR A 59 0.85 -9.35 3.15
N MET A 60 -0.15 -9.12 4.01
CA MET A 60 -1.29 -10.02 4.18
C MET A 60 -2.26 -9.90 3.01
N VAL A 61 -2.77 -8.70 2.73
CA VAL A 61 -3.63 -8.43 1.58
C VAL A 61 -2.79 -8.46 0.31
N LYS A 62 -3.14 -9.35 -0.61
CA LYS A 62 -2.39 -9.51 -1.86
C LYS A 62 -2.79 -8.43 -2.85
N SER A 63 -1.84 -8.09 -3.72
CA SER A 63 -2.08 -7.16 -4.83
C SER A 63 -3.34 -7.53 -5.63
N GLY A 64 -4.20 -6.52 -5.86
CA GLY A 64 -5.46 -6.66 -6.59
C GLY A 64 -6.63 -7.22 -5.77
N VAL A 65 -6.45 -7.43 -4.47
CA VAL A 65 -7.54 -7.78 -3.55
C VAL A 65 -7.97 -6.52 -2.81
N GLU A 66 -9.29 -6.30 -2.72
CA GLU A 66 -9.87 -5.19 -1.96
C GLU A 66 -9.57 -5.37 -0.45
N PRO A 67 -8.88 -4.43 0.20
CA PRO A 67 -8.48 -4.60 1.59
C PRO A 67 -9.65 -4.63 2.58
N HIS A 68 -10.71 -3.88 2.30
CA HIS A 68 -11.89 -3.81 3.17
C HIS A 68 -12.63 -5.15 3.27
N ASP A 69 -12.64 -5.93 2.17
CA ASP A 69 -13.30 -7.23 2.07
C ASP A 69 -12.38 -8.42 2.44
N TYR A 70 -11.13 -8.15 2.84
CA TYR A 70 -10.15 -9.20 3.04
C TYR A 70 -10.39 -10.00 4.32
N GLU A 71 -10.26 -11.33 4.23
CA GLU A 71 -10.22 -12.23 5.38
C GLU A 71 -8.87 -12.96 5.44
N PRO A 72 -8.13 -12.88 6.58
CA PRO A 72 -6.83 -13.53 6.75
C PRO A 72 -6.90 -15.04 6.58
N THR A 73 -5.94 -15.58 5.83
CA THR A 73 -5.82 -17.02 5.61
C THR A 73 -4.95 -17.70 6.67
N SER A 74 -5.00 -19.03 6.76
CA SER A 74 -4.09 -19.79 7.63
C SER A 74 -2.62 -19.56 7.31
N LYS A 75 -2.29 -19.19 6.06
CA LYS A 75 -0.92 -18.86 5.67
C LYS A 75 -0.49 -17.51 6.25
N ASP A 76 -1.40 -16.53 6.26
CA ASP A 76 -1.12 -15.21 6.84
C ASP A 76 -0.86 -15.31 8.34
N LEU A 77 -1.66 -16.13 9.03
CA LEU A 77 -1.43 -16.45 10.44
C LEU A 77 -0.09 -17.16 10.68
N SER A 78 0.32 -18.06 9.78
CA SER A 78 1.63 -18.71 9.88
C SER A 78 2.76 -17.69 9.69
N ASN A 79 2.68 -16.83 8.66
CA ASN A 79 3.68 -15.79 8.43
C ASN A 79 3.78 -14.84 9.64
N LEU A 80 2.63 -14.49 10.22
CA LEU A 80 2.56 -13.62 11.39
C LEU A 80 3.24 -14.26 12.61
N ASN A 81 2.99 -15.55 12.86
CA ASN A 81 3.65 -16.27 13.97
C ASN A 81 5.18 -16.38 13.82
N ASP A 82 5.68 -16.31 12.59
CA ASP A 82 7.11 -16.36 12.28
C ASP A 82 7.75 -14.95 12.25
N SER A 83 6.96 -13.87 12.48
CA SER A 83 7.43 -12.49 12.44
C SER A 83 7.77 -11.93 13.82
N GLN A 84 8.49 -10.82 13.86
CA GLN A 84 8.79 -10.02 15.06
C GLN A 84 7.94 -8.75 15.12
N LEU A 85 7.39 -8.29 13.98
CA LEU A 85 6.64 -7.05 13.91
C LEU A 85 5.40 -7.23 13.02
N PHE A 86 4.25 -6.84 13.55
CA PHE A 86 2.99 -6.70 12.81
C PHE A 86 2.60 -5.24 12.69
N LEU A 87 2.49 -4.75 11.46
CA LEU A 87 2.08 -3.40 11.12
C LEU A 87 0.69 -3.43 10.48
N TYR A 88 -0.24 -2.67 11.02
CA TYR A 88 -1.56 -2.52 10.40
C TYR A 88 -1.93 -1.03 10.29
N ASN A 89 -2.81 -0.71 9.33
CA ASN A 89 -3.19 0.67 9.07
C ASN A 89 -4.06 1.23 10.21
N GLY A 90 -5.05 0.48 10.67
CA GLY A 90 -6.01 0.95 11.67
C GLY A 90 -7.17 1.75 11.05
N LEU A 91 -7.89 2.49 11.90
CA LEU A 91 -9.03 3.35 11.54
C LEU A 91 -10.18 2.60 10.84
N GLY A 92 -10.29 1.28 11.02
CA GLY A 92 -11.33 0.44 10.40
C GLY A 92 -10.98 -0.05 9.00
N MET A 93 -9.73 0.10 8.54
CA MET A 93 -9.27 -0.51 7.28
C MET A 93 -9.32 -2.03 7.37
N GLU A 94 -8.92 -2.58 8.51
CA GLU A 94 -8.86 -4.01 8.76
C GLU A 94 -9.90 -4.42 9.82
N ASP A 95 -11.11 -4.75 9.43
CA ASP A 95 -12.18 -5.24 10.34
C ASP A 95 -11.80 -6.52 11.09
N TRP A 96 -10.83 -7.26 10.53
CA TRP A 96 -10.31 -8.50 11.11
C TRP A 96 -9.17 -8.28 12.11
N ALA A 97 -8.58 -7.07 12.19
CA ALA A 97 -7.35 -6.82 12.96
C ALA A 97 -7.49 -7.17 14.44
N ASP A 98 -8.58 -6.76 15.08
CA ASP A 98 -8.81 -7.04 16.51
C ASP A 98 -8.76 -8.54 16.83
N LYS A 99 -9.36 -9.38 15.97
CA LYS A 99 -9.37 -10.85 16.14
C LYS A 99 -7.96 -11.44 16.02
N ILE A 100 -7.16 -10.92 15.09
CA ILE A 100 -5.76 -11.34 14.91
C ILE A 100 -4.94 -10.91 16.10
N ILE A 101 -5.04 -9.65 16.51
CA ILE A 101 -4.34 -9.06 17.65
C ILE A 101 -4.63 -9.88 18.92
N ASP A 102 -5.89 -10.20 19.17
CA ASP A 102 -6.29 -11.04 20.30
C ASP A 102 -5.67 -12.46 20.24
N SER A 103 -5.49 -13.00 19.03
CA SER A 103 -4.93 -14.36 18.85
C SER A 103 -3.42 -14.43 19.09
N ILE A 104 -2.70 -13.30 18.98
CA ILE A 104 -1.24 -13.22 19.12
C ILE A 104 -0.80 -12.45 20.37
N ASN A 105 -1.71 -11.99 21.22
CA ASN A 105 -1.41 -11.22 22.44
C ASN A 105 -0.48 -11.94 23.44
N ASP A 106 -0.42 -13.27 23.40
CA ASP A 106 0.46 -14.07 24.27
C ASP A 106 1.83 -14.39 23.61
N THR A 107 2.16 -13.73 22.50
CA THR A 107 3.42 -13.90 21.75
C THR A 107 4.35 -12.70 21.94
N ASP A 108 5.61 -12.85 21.50
CA ASP A 108 6.62 -11.78 21.55
C ASP A 108 6.54 -10.84 20.33
N ILE A 109 5.49 -10.93 19.51
CA ILE A 109 5.31 -10.09 18.33
C ILE A 109 4.94 -8.66 18.76
N VAL A 110 5.71 -7.68 18.28
CA VAL A 110 5.37 -6.26 18.47
C VAL A 110 4.26 -5.87 17.48
N ILE A 111 3.19 -5.27 17.97
CA ILE A 111 2.00 -4.90 17.19
C ILE A 111 1.93 -3.38 17.12
N VAL A 112 1.83 -2.82 15.92
CA VAL A 112 1.85 -1.37 15.71
C VAL A 112 0.67 -0.95 14.84
N ASN A 113 -0.18 -0.08 15.40
CA ASN A 113 -1.14 0.70 14.66
C ASN A 113 -0.39 1.88 14.02
N THR A 114 -0.23 1.85 12.69
CA THR A 114 0.55 2.89 11.99
C THR A 114 -0.15 4.24 11.96
N SER A 115 -1.47 4.29 12.21
CA SER A 115 -2.24 5.53 12.28
C SER A 115 -2.21 6.23 13.65
N ASP A 116 -1.45 5.73 14.61
CA ASP A 116 -1.34 6.40 15.90
C ASP A 116 -0.78 7.82 15.74
N ASN A 117 -1.47 8.78 16.35
CA ASN A 117 -1.13 10.22 16.32
C ASN A 117 -1.28 10.90 14.94
N VAL A 118 -1.93 10.30 13.95
CA VAL A 118 -2.30 11.00 12.71
C VAL A 118 -3.46 11.97 12.95
N ASN A 119 -3.52 13.01 12.14
CA ASN A 119 -4.62 13.97 12.15
C ASN A 119 -5.78 13.45 11.30
N VAL A 120 -6.70 12.72 11.92
CA VAL A 120 -7.76 11.98 11.24
C VAL A 120 -8.85 12.87 10.63
N ILE A 121 -9.41 12.41 9.50
CA ILE A 121 -10.66 12.94 8.95
C ILE A 121 -11.80 12.11 9.52
N ASN A 122 -12.72 12.79 10.24
CA ASN A 122 -13.92 12.16 10.76
C ASN A 122 -15.09 12.44 9.84
N ASN A 123 -15.82 11.39 9.46
CA ASN A 123 -17.09 11.55 8.77
C ASN A 123 -18.17 11.99 9.74
N SER A 124 -18.97 12.98 9.33
CA SER A 124 -19.99 13.61 10.18
C SER A 124 -21.28 12.82 10.28
N ASP A 125 -21.50 11.81 9.45
CA ASP A 125 -22.77 11.11 9.32
C ASP A 125 -22.65 9.61 9.58
N ASN A 126 -23.57 9.11 10.35
CA ASN A 126 -24.08 7.77 10.68
C ASN A 126 -23.68 6.58 9.78
N ASP A 127 -22.44 6.54 9.35
CA ASP A 127 -21.91 5.42 8.60
C ASP A 127 -21.80 4.20 9.52
N GLU A 128 -22.46 3.11 9.18
CA GLU A 128 -22.50 1.89 9.99
C GLU A 128 -21.11 1.22 10.07
N HIS A 129 -20.18 1.55 9.16
CA HIS A 129 -18.87 0.91 8.98
C HIS A 129 -17.69 1.68 9.60
N GLY A 130 -17.85 2.93 10.01
CA GLY A 130 -16.80 3.69 10.67
C GLY A 130 -16.95 5.20 10.52
N LYS A 131 -16.51 5.92 11.55
CA LYS A 131 -16.60 7.39 11.57
C LYS A 131 -15.37 8.08 10.99
N THR A 132 -14.35 7.33 10.63
CA THR A 132 -13.02 7.85 10.32
C THR A 132 -12.55 7.33 8.98
N ASP A 133 -12.03 8.20 8.13
CA ASP A 133 -11.43 7.84 6.84
C ASP A 133 -10.11 7.06 7.09
N PRO A 134 -9.96 5.82 6.58
CA PRO A 134 -8.76 5.02 6.82
C PRO A 134 -7.64 5.27 5.81
N HIS A 135 -7.85 6.02 4.70
CA HIS A 135 -6.95 6.15 3.57
C HIS A 135 -5.80 7.14 3.79
N ILE A 136 -5.14 7.06 4.95
CA ILE A 136 -4.13 8.02 5.42
C ILE A 136 -2.90 8.07 4.54
N TRP A 137 -2.49 6.94 3.97
CA TRP A 137 -1.29 6.84 3.12
C TRP A 137 -1.34 7.71 1.86
N LEU A 138 -2.54 8.20 1.46
CA LEU A 138 -2.70 9.14 0.35
C LEU A 138 -2.41 10.60 0.76
N SER A 139 -2.15 10.87 2.02
CA SER A 139 -1.66 12.17 2.49
C SER A 139 -0.14 12.19 2.54
N LEU A 140 0.48 13.18 1.88
CA LEU A 140 1.92 13.43 2.02
C LEU A 140 2.28 13.97 3.42
N GLU A 141 1.34 14.56 4.15
CA GLU A 141 1.56 15.01 5.51
C GLU A 141 1.44 13.87 6.53
N GLU A 142 0.42 13.01 6.41
CA GLU A 142 0.17 11.95 7.40
C GLU A 142 1.03 10.70 7.16
N CYS A 143 1.44 10.40 5.92
CA CYS A 143 2.37 9.29 5.65
C CYS A 143 3.70 9.43 6.42
N LYS A 144 4.10 10.66 6.74
CA LYS A 144 5.26 10.93 7.60
C LYS A 144 5.09 10.40 9.01
N THR A 145 3.88 10.50 9.56
CA THR A 145 3.54 9.96 10.88
C THR A 145 3.51 8.43 10.85
N GLN A 146 2.92 7.84 9.81
CA GLN A 146 2.94 6.38 9.64
C GLN A 146 4.37 5.84 9.55
N ALA A 147 5.22 6.47 8.72
CA ALA A 147 6.63 6.11 8.60
C ALA A 147 7.41 6.31 9.92
N LEU A 148 7.07 7.35 10.72
CA LEU A 148 7.66 7.57 12.04
C LEU A 148 7.30 6.45 13.01
N ASN A 149 6.05 6.00 13.04
CA ASN A 149 5.59 4.91 13.88
C ASN A 149 6.32 3.60 13.53
N ILE A 150 6.46 3.32 12.23
CA ILE A 150 7.23 2.16 11.72
C ILE A 150 8.71 2.26 12.12
N LYS A 151 9.34 3.42 11.89
CA LYS A 151 10.75 3.63 12.28
C LYS A 151 10.97 3.39 13.76
N ASN A 152 10.11 3.95 14.62
CA ASN A 152 10.25 3.81 16.06
C ASN A 152 10.13 2.35 16.52
N SER A 153 9.20 1.59 15.95
CA SER A 153 9.05 0.17 16.25
C SER A 153 10.24 -0.67 15.79
N LEU A 154 10.78 -0.40 14.60
CA LEU A 154 11.99 -1.06 14.11
C LEU A 154 13.20 -0.75 15.01
N GLN A 155 13.35 0.50 15.44
CA GLN A 155 14.43 0.88 16.39
C GLN A 155 14.31 0.24 17.76
N GLU A 156 13.08 -0.06 18.22
CA GLU A 156 12.83 -0.72 19.49
C GLU A 156 13.22 -2.21 19.46
N ILE A 157 12.88 -2.91 18.36
CA ILE A 157 13.12 -4.36 18.25
C ILE A 157 14.50 -4.68 17.70
N ASP A 158 15.13 -3.77 16.97
CA ASP A 158 16.43 -3.92 16.33
C ASP A 158 17.31 -2.67 16.53
N GLY A 159 17.76 -2.50 17.74
CA GLY A 159 18.59 -1.36 18.14
C GLY A 159 19.94 -1.29 17.44
N GLU A 160 20.47 -2.41 16.94
CA GLU A 160 21.76 -2.44 16.23
C GLU A 160 21.68 -1.69 14.89
N ASN A 161 20.54 -1.76 14.18
CA ASN A 161 20.30 -1.09 12.91
C ASN A 161 19.57 0.26 13.08
N SER A 162 19.36 0.74 14.30
CA SER A 162 18.63 1.98 14.63
C SER A 162 19.08 3.19 13.80
N LYS A 163 20.39 3.32 13.53
CA LYS A 163 20.94 4.43 12.74
C LYS A 163 20.54 4.32 11.27
N CYS A 164 20.49 3.11 10.70
CA CYS A 164 20.05 2.88 9.32
C CYS A 164 18.59 3.31 9.17
N TYR A 165 17.71 2.89 10.07
CA TYR A 165 16.29 3.27 10.07
C TYR A 165 16.07 4.78 10.17
N GLU A 166 16.87 5.46 11.00
CA GLU A 166 16.83 6.93 11.10
C GLU A 166 17.27 7.63 9.81
N GLU A 167 18.36 7.16 9.19
CA GLU A 167 18.88 7.72 7.93
C GLU A 167 17.87 7.51 6.79
N ASN A 168 17.27 6.33 6.67
CA ASN A 168 16.24 6.01 5.68
C ASN A 168 14.98 6.84 5.89
N TYR A 169 14.51 6.96 7.14
CA TYR A 169 13.37 7.81 7.48
C TYR A 169 13.61 9.26 7.07
N ASN A 170 14.77 9.83 7.43
CA ASN A 170 15.09 11.22 7.09
C ASN A 170 15.18 11.44 5.57
N ALA A 171 15.69 10.46 4.82
CA ALA A 171 15.72 10.52 3.36
C ALA A 171 14.29 10.50 2.78
N PHE A 172 13.44 9.62 3.26
CA PHE A 172 12.03 9.52 2.85
C PHE A 172 11.27 10.83 3.13
N ILE A 173 11.41 11.39 4.35
CA ILE A 173 10.76 12.67 4.71
C ILE A 173 11.19 13.80 3.77
N LEU A 174 12.47 13.87 3.41
CA LEU A 174 12.96 14.89 2.48
C LEU A 174 12.31 14.76 1.09
N GLU A 175 12.11 13.53 0.60
CA GLU A 175 11.44 13.29 -0.69
C GLU A 175 9.96 13.66 -0.62
N VAL A 176 9.27 13.29 0.48
CA VAL A 176 7.86 13.63 0.73
C VAL A 176 7.67 15.15 0.79
N ASP A 177 8.50 15.85 1.59
CA ASP A 177 8.41 17.31 1.73
C ASP A 177 8.67 18.01 0.39
N THR A 178 9.67 17.53 -0.38
CA THR A 178 9.98 18.06 -1.71
C THR A 178 8.79 17.90 -2.65
N LEU A 179 8.15 16.73 -2.65
CA LEU A 179 6.98 16.45 -3.49
C LEU A 179 5.78 17.31 -3.05
N TYR A 180 5.54 17.43 -1.75
CA TYR A 180 4.46 18.23 -1.22
C TYR A 180 4.58 19.71 -1.64
N GLU A 181 5.74 20.33 -1.41
CA GLU A 181 5.95 21.74 -1.73
C GLU A 181 5.83 22.01 -3.26
N GLU A 182 6.39 21.12 -4.10
CA GLU A 182 6.28 21.22 -5.57
C GLU A 182 4.80 21.28 -6.01
N TYR A 183 3.97 20.40 -5.49
CA TYR A 183 2.57 20.32 -5.94
C TYR A 183 1.66 21.30 -5.19
N LYS A 184 1.97 21.68 -3.96
CA LYS A 184 1.24 22.70 -3.22
C LYS A 184 1.17 24.01 -4.00
N GLU A 185 2.31 24.47 -4.54
CA GLU A 185 2.35 25.67 -5.38
C GLU A 185 1.50 25.52 -6.66
N LYS A 186 1.55 24.35 -7.31
CA LYS A 186 0.74 24.05 -8.52
C LYS A 186 -0.75 24.06 -8.21
N PHE A 187 -1.18 23.33 -7.17
CA PHE A 187 -2.59 23.20 -6.81
C PHE A 187 -3.21 24.51 -6.28
N ASP A 188 -2.41 25.38 -5.66
CA ASP A 188 -2.87 26.69 -5.21
C ASP A 188 -3.31 27.59 -6.38
N THR A 189 -2.81 27.34 -7.61
CA THR A 189 -3.20 28.08 -8.83
C THR A 189 -4.51 27.62 -9.47
N LEU A 190 -5.05 26.46 -9.05
CA LEU A 190 -6.27 25.90 -9.63
C LEU A 190 -7.50 26.73 -9.27
N GLU A 191 -8.29 27.10 -10.29
CA GLU A 191 -9.60 27.75 -10.13
C GLU A 191 -10.69 26.73 -9.75
N ASN A 192 -10.67 25.55 -10.38
CA ASN A 192 -11.58 24.45 -10.07
C ASN A 192 -10.90 23.46 -9.15
N LYS A 193 -11.45 23.29 -7.96
CA LYS A 193 -10.94 22.41 -6.90
C LYS A 193 -11.82 21.19 -6.65
N ASN A 194 -12.82 20.95 -7.53
CA ASN A 194 -13.72 19.81 -7.40
C ASN A 194 -13.07 18.54 -7.93
N PHE A 195 -12.71 17.65 -7.03
CA PHE A 195 -12.16 16.33 -7.33
C PHE A 195 -13.29 15.30 -7.24
N VAL A 196 -13.78 14.86 -8.40
CA VAL A 196 -14.86 13.86 -8.49
C VAL A 196 -14.25 12.49 -8.76
N THR A 197 -14.52 11.54 -7.89
CA THR A 197 -13.96 10.17 -7.95
C THR A 197 -15.06 9.12 -7.82
N SER A 198 -14.77 7.89 -8.21
CA SER A 198 -15.69 6.77 -8.00
C SER A 198 -15.67 6.24 -6.57
N HIS A 199 -14.53 6.25 -5.90
CA HIS A 199 -14.35 5.79 -4.51
C HIS A 199 -13.81 6.91 -3.61
N ALA A 200 -14.28 6.99 -2.37
CA ALA A 200 -13.99 8.10 -1.44
C ALA A 200 -12.61 8.02 -0.76
N ALA A 201 -11.61 7.40 -1.37
CA ALA A 201 -10.28 7.19 -0.75
C ALA A 201 -9.39 8.45 -0.62
N PHE A 202 -9.68 9.53 -1.33
CA PHE A 202 -8.73 10.65 -1.52
C PHE A 202 -8.95 11.84 -0.58
N GLY A 203 -9.69 11.65 0.52
CA GLY A 203 -10.02 12.73 1.47
C GLY A 203 -8.80 13.44 2.02
N TYR A 204 -7.78 12.69 2.43
CA TYR A 204 -6.53 13.25 2.97
C TYR A 204 -5.70 13.96 1.90
N LEU A 205 -5.55 13.37 0.69
CA LEU A 205 -4.91 14.06 -0.43
C LEU A 205 -5.62 15.38 -0.75
N CYS A 206 -6.94 15.35 -0.82
CA CYS A 206 -7.74 16.56 -1.07
C CYS A 206 -7.54 17.62 0.02
N ARG A 207 -7.47 17.22 1.28
CA ARG A 207 -7.15 18.11 2.41
C ARG A 207 -5.79 18.76 2.25
N ASP A 208 -4.75 17.98 1.92
CA ASP A 208 -3.39 18.46 1.80
C ASP A 208 -3.24 19.52 0.70
N PHE A 209 -3.97 19.35 -0.41
CA PHE A 209 -3.88 20.25 -1.57
C PHE A 209 -5.07 21.19 -1.73
N GLY A 210 -5.96 21.27 -0.74
CA GLY A 210 -7.12 22.19 -0.75
C GLY A 210 -8.13 21.87 -1.85
N LEU A 211 -8.27 20.60 -2.23
CA LEU A 211 -9.31 20.10 -3.13
C LEU A 211 -10.59 19.74 -2.36
N THR A 212 -11.70 19.62 -3.08
CA THR A 212 -12.98 19.14 -2.54
C THR A 212 -13.32 17.81 -3.19
N GLN A 213 -13.24 16.72 -2.42
CA GLN A 213 -13.63 15.40 -2.88
C GLN A 213 -15.14 15.26 -2.91
N VAL A 214 -15.66 14.70 -4.01
CA VAL A 214 -17.02 14.19 -4.15
C VAL A 214 -16.93 12.81 -4.81
N SER A 215 -17.58 11.81 -4.24
CA SER A 215 -17.45 10.42 -4.70
C SER A 215 -18.79 9.78 -5.06
N ILE A 216 -18.74 8.72 -5.86
CA ILE A 216 -19.89 7.87 -6.22
C ILE A 216 -20.15 6.89 -5.09
N GLU A 217 -19.10 6.21 -4.62
CA GLU A 217 -19.09 5.22 -3.56
C GLU A 217 -18.49 5.83 -2.29
N ASP A 218 -18.83 5.28 -1.15
CA ASP A 218 -18.32 5.73 0.16
C ASP A 218 -16.86 5.28 0.43
N LEU A 219 -16.42 5.42 1.68
CA LEU A 219 -15.07 5.10 2.12
C LEU A 219 -14.74 3.60 2.04
N PHE A 220 -15.72 2.74 2.11
CA PHE A 220 -15.54 1.28 2.16
C PHE A 220 -16.03 0.60 0.88
N GLY A 221 -16.56 1.37 -0.09
CA GLY A 221 -17.09 0.82 -1.35
C GLY A 221 -18.36 -0.02 -1.21
N GLU A 222 -18.96 -0.06 -0.02
CA GLU A 222 -20.05 -0.97 0.33
C GLU A 222 -21.45 -0.38 0.12
N SER A 223 -21.59 0.95 0.03
CA SER A 223 -22.90 1.56 -0.12
C SER A 223 -23.52 1.33 -1.51
N GLU A 224 -24.79 0.89 -1.52
CA GLU A 224 -25.56 0.81 -2.75
C GLU A 224 -25.76 2.22 -3.33
N VAL A 225 -25.19 2.45 -4.53
CA VAL A 225 -25.41 3.68 -5.28
C VAL A 225 -26.86 3.75 -5.75
N THR A 226 -27.67 4.54 -5.04
CA THR A 226 -29.08 4.69 -5.42
C THR A 226 -29.26 5.59 -6.63
N PRO A 227 -30.36 5.45 -7.41
CA PRO A 227 -30.65 6.38 -8.51
C PRO A 227 -30.76 7.84 -8.05
N SER A 228 -31.17 8.10 -6.80
CA SER A 228 -31.23 9.45 -6.23
C SER A 228 -29.84 10.01 -6.00
N THR A 229 -28.96 9.26 -5.35
CA THR A 229 -27.57 9.67 -5.09
C THR A 229 -26.83 9.97 -6.39
N LEU A 230 -27.01 9.12 -7.41
CA LEU A 230 -26.41 9.35 -8.74
C LEU A 230 -26.97 10.61 -9.39
N ALA A 231 -28.28 10.89 -9.26
CA ALA A 231 -28.89 12.11 -9.83
C ALA A 231 -28.34 13.38 -9.15
N ASP A 232 -28.19 13.37 -7.82
CA ASP A 232 -27.62 14.49 -7.06
C ASP A 232 -26.17 14.75 -7.47
N LEU A 233 -25.40 13.68 -7.71
CA LEU A 233 -24.01 13.78 -8.17
C LEU A 233 -23.91 14.31 -9.60
N VAL A 234 -24.82 13.89 -10.50
CA VAL A 234 -24.93 14.42 -11.88
C VAL A 234 -25.24 15.92 -11.84
N ASP A 235 -26.15 16.35 -10.98
CA ASP A 235 -26.49 17.78 -10.82
C ASP A 235 -25.32 18.57 -10.25
N PHE A 236 -24.61 18.03 -9.26
CA PHE A 236 -23.38 18.63 -8.73
C PHE A 236 -22.33 18.81 -9.85
N CYS A 237 -22.05 17.77 -10.62
CA CYS A 237 -21.06 17.79 -11.69
C CYS A 237 -21.43 18.84 -12.78
N LYS A 238 -22.69 18.92 -13.17
CA LYS A 238 -23.17 19.91 -14.16
C LYS A 238 -23.07 21.34 -13.64
N ASN A 239 -23.46 21.57 -12.38
CA ASN A 239 -23.43 22.89 -11.76
C ASN A 239 -21.99 23.40 -11.56
N ASN A 240 -21.04 22.51 -11.35
CA ASN A 240 -19.63 22.83 -11.11
C ASN A 240 -18.75 22.63 -12.34
N ASN A 241 -19.35 22.37 -13.52
CA ASN A 241 -18.63 22.18 -14.80
C ASN A 241 -17.52 21.14 -14.71
N VAL A 242 -17.78 20.02 -14.01
CA VAL A 242 -16.83 18.91 -13.88
C VAL A 242 -16.53 18.29 -15.24
N LYS A 243 -15.26 18.12 -15.58
CA LYS A 243 -14.77 17.59 -16.86
C LYS A 243 -14.11 16.23 -16.74
N THR A 244 -13.80 15.81 -15.50
CA THR A 244 -13.08 14.56 -15.25
C THR A 244 -13.69 13.85 -14.05
N VAL A 245 -13.92 12.55 -14.21
CA VAL A 245 -14.22 11.60 -13.14
C VAL A 245 -12.96 10.75 -12.97
N PHE A 246 -12.36 10.81 -11.79
CA PHE A 246 -11.18 10.02 -11.46
C PHE A 246 -11.62 8.64 -10.97
N MET A 247 -10.97 7.61 -11.49
CA MET A 247 -11.31 6.22 -11.20
C MET A 247 -10.07 5.48 -10.69
N PRO A 248 -10.01 5.13 -9.40
CA PRO A 248 -8.96 4.24 -8.90
C PRO A 248 -9.14 2.80 -9.38
N GLU A 249 -8.07 2.02 -9.33
CA GLU A 249 -7.96 0.66 -9.85
C GLU A 249 -8.95 -0.33 -9.23
N VAL A 250 -9.38 -0.07 -8.00
CA VAL A 250 -10.32 -0.93 -7.25
C VAL A 250 -11.80 -0.59 -7.49
N ALA A 251 -12.08 0.53 -8.15
CA ALA A 251 -13.45 1.04 -8.29
C ALA A 251 -14.20 0.48 -9.51
N SER A 252 -15.53 0.65 -9.51
CA SER A 252 -16.40 0.20 -10.59
C SER A 252 -16.26 1.05 -11.85
N GLU A 253 -15.62 0.51 -12.91
CA GLU A 253 -15.52 1.13 -14.22
C GLU A 253 -16.90 1.53 -14.78
N LYS A 254 -17.89 0.66 -14.65
CA LYS A 254 -19.25 0.89 -15.16
C LYS A 254 -19.95 2.09 -14.53
N LEU A 255 -19.75 2.31 -13.22
CA LEU A 255 -20.35 3.45 -12.51
C LEU A 255 -19.66 4.75 -12.93
N SER A 256 -18.33 4.73 -13.01
CA SER A 256 -17.52 5.87 -13.46
C SER A 256 -17.88 6.31 -14.87
N GLU A 257 -18.00 5.37 -15.81
CA GLU A 257 -18.40 5.63 -17.20
C GLU A 257 -19.84 6.18 -17.30
N THR A 258 -20.75 5.65 -16.48
CA THR A 258 -22.15 6.09 -16.46
C THR A 258 -22.23 7.56 -16.03
N LEU A 259 -21.58 7.93 -14.92
CA LEU A 259 -21.52 9.32 -14.46
C LEU A 259 -20.88 10.23 -15.51
N ALA A 260 -19.69 9.86 -16.00
CA ALA A 260 -18.94 10.65 -16.96
C ALA A 260 -19.76 10.94 -18.23
N LYS A 261 -20.49 9.94 -18.73
CA LYS A 261 -21.38 10.09 -19.89
C LYS A 261 -22.54 11.06 -19.63
N GLU A 262 -23.19 10.97 -18.47
CA GLU A 262 -24.33 11.83 -18.12
C GLU A 262 -23.93 13.32 -17.97
N VAL A 263 -22.66 13.59 -17.60
CA VAL A 263 -22.14 14.94 -17.41
C VAL A 263 -21.20 15.42 -18.52
N SER A 264 -20.99 14.61 -19.56
CA SER A 264 -20.05 14.87 -20.66
C SER A 264 -18.61 15.10 -20.18
N ALA A 265 -18.21 14.35 -19.16
CA ALA A 265 -16.85 14.29 -18.64
C ALA A 265 -16.08 13.10 -19.24
N LYS A 266 -14.77 13.05 -19.01
CA LYS A 266 -13.94 11.86 -19.29
C LYS A 266 -13.65 11.09 -18.00
N VAL A 267 -13.43 9.78 -18.11
CA VAL A 267 -12.89 8.96 -17.03
C VAL A 267 -11.36 8.96 -17.14
N VAL A 268 -10.68 9.11 -16.03
CA VAL A 268 -9.22 9.08 -15.94
C VAL A 268 -8.81 8.19 -14.78
N GLU A 269 -7.97 7.21 -15.06
CA GLU A 269 -7.43 6.29 -14.06
C GLU A 269 -6.42 6.99 -13.15
N ILE A 270 -6.50 6.70 -11.84
CA ILE A 270 -5.56 7.10 -10.79
C ILE A 270 -5.32 5.93 -9.86
N TYR A 271 -4.35 6.03 -8.96
CA TYR A 271 -4.00 4.96 -8.03
C TYR A 271 -4.54 5.26 -6.62
N SER A 272 -5.32 4.35 -6.04
CA SER A 272 -5.65 4.38 -4.60
C SER A 272 -4.45 3.98 -3.74
N LEU A 273 -3.49 3.31 -4.34
CA LEU A 273 -2.31 2.73 -3.69
C LEU A 273 -2.62 1.66 -2.63
N GLU A 274 -3.86 1.20 -2.55
CA GLU A 274 -4.21 -0.01 -1.77
C GLU A 274 -3.44 -1.22 -2.27
N THR A 275 -3.15 -1.22 -3.57
CA THR A 275 -2.16 -2.07 -4.23
C THR A 275 -1.09 -1.18 -4.86
N MET A 276 0.17 -1.43 -4.54
CA MET A 276 1.26 -0.68 -5.15
C MET A 276 1.39 -1.01 -6.65
N PRO A 277 1.42 0.02 -7.54
CA PRO A 277 1.60 -0.21 -8.96
C PRO A 277 2.97 -0.84 -9.26
N GLU A 278 2.99 -1.84 -10.14
CA GLU A 278 4.21 -2.60 -10.46
C GLU A 278 5.34 -1.65 -10.93
N GLY A 279 6.49 -1.77 -10.27
CA GLY A 279 7.71 -1.03 -10.62
C GLY A 279 7.73 0.45 -10.23
N LEU A 280 6.75 0.94 -9.47
CA LEU A 280 6.76 2.28 -8.91
C LEU A 280 7.06 2.25 -7.41
N SER A 281 7.86 3.21 -6.95
CA SER A 281 7.95 3.53 -5.53
C SER A 281 6.71 4.31 -5.08
N TYR A 282 6.50 4.41 -3.76
CA TYR A 282 5.43 5.25 -3.21
C TYR A 282 5.51 6.70 -3.72
N ILE A 283 6.69 7.29 -3.70
CA ILE A 283 6.92 8.68 -4.16
C ILE A 283 6.59 8.84 -5.66
N ASP A 284 7.00 7.88 -6.50
CA ASP A 284 6.73 7.92 -7.94
C ASP A 284 5.24 7.76 -8.25
N ALA A 285 4.55 6.88 -7.51
CA ALA A 285 3.13 6.66 -7.66
C ALA A 285 2.32 7.88 -7.19
N MET A 286 2.67 8.49 -6.06
CA MET A 286 2.07 9.74 -5.59
C MET A 286 2.33 10.90 -6.57
N ARG A 287 3.55 11.06 -7.08
CA ARG A 287 3.87 12.04 -8.11
C ARG A 287 2.98 11.87 -9.34
N LYS A 288 2.81 10.63 -9.79
CA LYS A 288 1.98 10.32 -10.95
C LYS A 288 0.50 10.66 -10.71
N ASN A 289 -0.03 10.37 -9.52
CA ASN A 289 -1.37 10.80 -9.14
C ASN A 289 -1.51 12.32 -9.17
N LEU A 290 -0.58 13.03 -8.55
CA LEU A 290 -0.60 14.49 -8.49
C LEU A 290 -0.48 15.14 -9.87
N ASP A 291 0.36 14.59 -10.77
CA ASP A 291 0.43 15.03 -12.18
C ASP A 291 -0.91 14.83 -12.89
N ILE A 292 -1.48 13.63 -12.80
CA ILE A 292 -2.76 13.30 -13.42
C ILE A 292 -3.86 14.24 -12.91
N ILE A 293 -3.96 14.44 -11.60
CA ILE A 293 -4.98 15.29 -11.00
C ILE A 293 -4.80 16.74 -11.45
N TYR A 294 -3.57 17.28 -11.35
CA TYR A 294 -3.28 18.66 -11.74
C TYR A 294 -3.59 18.92 -13.22
N GLU A 295 -3.12 18.06 -14.12
CA GLU A 295 -3.36 18.19 -15.57
C GLU A 295 -4.85 18.18 -15.92
N ASN A 296 -5.66 17.44 -15.17
CA ASN A 296 -7.09 17.29 -15.43
C ASN A 296 -7.96 18.35 -14.76
N LEU A 297 -7.50 18.99 -13.70
CA LEU A 297 -8.21 20.10 -13.03
C LEU A 297 -7.82 21.48 -13.57
N SER A 298 -6.65 21.60 -14.24
CA SER A 298 -6.18 22.86 -14.82
C SER A 298 -6.73 23.18 -16.22
N ASN A 299 -7.57 22.27 -16.83
CA ASN A 299 -8.13 22.41 -18.18
C ASN A 299 -9.61 22.83 -18.22
#